data_32fd5d0c9c4665fb50ae41512fd4f2b3
#
_entry.id   32fd5d0c9c4665fb50ae41512fd4f2b3
#
_cell.length_a   1.000
_cell.length_b   1.000
_cell.length_c   1.000
_cell.angle_alpha   90.00
_cell.angle_beta   90.00
_cell.angle_gamma   90.00
#
_symmetry.space_group_name_H-M   'P 1'
#
loop_
_entity.id
_entity.type
_entity.pdbx_description
1 polymer ?
#
loop_
_entity_poly.entity_id
_entity_poly.type
_entity_poly.pdbx_seq_one_letter_code
_entity_poly.pdbx_strand_id
1 'polypeptide(L)'
;MPRRREVPKRDILPDPKFGNVEVSKFVNVLMLSGKKSVAEGIIYGAFDHIQTKSGKDPLEVFATAINNAKPLVEVKSRRVGGANYQVPVEVRPVRRLALSMRWLREAANKRSEKSMPQRLAGELLEAAEGRGGAMKKRDEVHRMADANK
;
A
#
# COMPACT_ATOMS: atom_id res chain seq x y z
N MET A 1 -18.51 5.19 20.25
CA MET A 1 -17.23 4.57 20.62
C MET A 1 -17.45 3.63 21.81
N PRO A 2 -17.19 2.35 21.68
CA PRO A 2 -17.34 1.45 22.82
C PRO A 2 -16.26 1.70 23.86
N ARG A 3 -16.67 1.82 25.13
CA ARG A 3 -15.76 2.07 26.25
C ARG A 3 -15.38 0.81 27.02
N ARG A 4 -16.22 -0.23 26.93
CA ARG A 4 -16.11 -1.43 27.77
C ARG A 4 -15.63 -2.67 27.01
N ARG A 5 -15.50 -2.57 25.70
CA ARG A 5 -15.07 -3.70 24.87
C ARG A 5 -14.30 -3.19 23.67
N GLU A 6 -13.44 -4.05 23.17
CA GLU A 6 -12.74 -3.80 21.92
C GLU A 6 -13.71 -4.02 20.76
N VAL A 7 -13.67 -3.12 19.77
CA VAL A 7 -14.49 -3.27 18.56
C VAL A 7 -13.97 -4.47 17.77
N PRO A 8 -14.84 -5.47 17.46
CA PRO A 8 -14.39 -6.59 16.67
C PRO A 8 -14.01 -6.15 15.25
N LYS A 9 -12.95 -6.74 14.73
CA LYS A 9 -12.51 -6.47 13.36
C LYS A 9 -13.48 -7.14 12.38
N ARG A 10 -13.87 -6.41 11.35
CA ARG A 10 -14.73 -6.97 10.31
C ARG A 10 -13.93 -7.90 9.41
N ASP A 11 -14.53 -9.03 9.08
CA ASP A 11 -13.96 -9.94 8.10
C ASP A 11 -14.09 -9.35 6.70
N ILE A 12 -13.01 -9.42 5.94
CA ILE A 12 -12.98 -8.94 4.56
C ILE A 12 -13.05 -10.15 3.65
N LEU A 13 -14.09 -10.20 2.80
CA LEU A 13 -14.25 -11.29 1.84
C LEU A 13 -13.22 -11.16 0.72
N PRO A 14 -12.70 -12.28 0.18
CA PRO A 14 -11.86 -12.24 -1.00
C PRO A 14 -12.58 -11.56 -2.17
N ASP A 15 -11.81 -10.97 -3.08
CA ASP A 15 -12.40 -10.35 -4.26
C ASP A 15 -13.04 -11.41 -5.17
N PRO A 16 -14.13 -11.06 -5.87
CA PRO A 16 -14.87 -12.07 -6.67
C PRO A 16 -14.13 -12.57 -7.90
N LYS A 17 -13.19 -11.80 -8.44
CA LYS A 17 -12.48 -12.16 -9.67
C LYS A 17 -11.25 -13.04 -9.42
N PHE A 18 -10.46 -12.73 -8.41
CA PHE A 18 -9.20 -13.41 -8.11
C PHE A 18 -9.23 -14.24 -6.84
N GLY A 19 -10.26 -14.08 -6.01
CA GLY A 19 -10.39 -14.78 -4.73
C GLY A 19 -9.30 -14.41 -3.73
N ASN A 20 -8.76 -13.19 -3.80
CA ASN A 20 -7.62 -12.76 -3.00
C ASN A 20 -8.05 -11.68 -2.00
N VAL A 21 -7.77 -11.91 -0.71
CA VAL A 21 -8.13 -10.98 0.37
C VAL A 21 -7.32 -9.68 0.28
N GLU A 22 -6.05 -9.75 -0.07
CA GLU A 22 -5.22 -8.55 -0.21
C GLU A 22 -5.72 -7.63 -1.34
N VAL A 23 -6.22 -8.21 -2.43
CA VAL A 23 -6.85 -7.44 -3.51
C VAL A 23 -8.09 -6.73 -2.98
N SER A 24 -8.93 -7.39 -2.19
CA SER A 24 -10.09 -6.76 -1.56
C SER A 24 -9.70 -5.62 -0.64
N LYS A 25 -8.67 -5.79 0.15
CA LYS A 25 -8.14 -4.73 1.03
C LYS A 25 -7.64 -3.54 0.21
N PHE A 26 -6.98 -3.81 -0.91
CA PHE A 26 -6.49 -2.75 -1.80
C PHE A 26 -7.65 -1.99 -2.44
N VAL A 27 -8.73 -2.68 -2.83
CA VAL A 27 -9.97 -2.03 -3.30
C VAL A 27 -10.45 -1.03 -2.26
N ASN A 28 -10.50 -1.43 -1.00
CA ASN A 28 -10.93 -0.54 0.08
C ASN A 28 -10.01 0.66 0.26
N VAL A 29 -8.70 0.48 0.08
CA VAL A 29 -7.72 1.56 0.16
C VAL A 29 -7.89 2.56 -0.99
N LEU A 30 -8.16 2.08 -2.20
CA LEU A 30 -8.38 2.94 -3.38
C LEU A 30 -9.72 3.64 -3.38
N MET A 31 -10.71 3.08 -2.70
CA MET A 31 -12.08 3.57 -2.75
C MET A 31 -12.20 5.00 -2.23
N LEU A 32 -12.94 5.82 -2.96
CA LEU A 32 -13.29 7.19 -2.57
C LEU A 32 -14.82 7.31 -2.48
N SER A 33 -15.30 7.91 -1.41
CA SER A 33 -16.74 8.20 -1.22
C SER A 33 -17.64 6.97 -1.36
N GLY A 34 -17.16 5.79 -0.96
CA GLY A 34 -17.92 4.55 -1.04
C GLY A 34 -18.09 3.97 -2.43
N LYS A 35 -17.41 4.49 -3.44
CA LYS A 35 -17.53 4.04 -4.84
C LYS A 35 -16.70 2.78 -5.10
N LYS A 36 -17.15 1.66 -4.56
CA LYS A 36 -16.41 0.41 -4.59
C LYS A 36 -16.25 -0.16 -6.00
N SER A 37 -17.29 -0.10 -6.82
CA SER A 37 -17.21 -0.63 -8.19
C SER A 37 -16.19 0.12 -9.04
N VAL A 38 -16.04 1.44 -8.82
CA VAL A 38 -15.00 2.23 -9.50
C VAL A 38 -13.61 1.77 -9.09
N ALA A 39 -13.38 1.55 -7.79
CA ALA A 39 -12.10 1.06 -7.30
C ALA A 39 -11.77 -0.34 -7.83
N GLU A 40 -12.74 -1.23 -7.87
CA GLU A 40 -12.57 -2.57 -8.46
C GLU A 40 -12.19 -2.48 -9.94
N GLY A 41 -12.87 -1.60 -10.68
CA GLY A 41 -12.56 -1.36 -12.09
C GLY A 41 -11.14 -0.86 -12.31
N ILE A 42 -10.64 0.00 -11.44
CA ILE A 42 -9.27 0.50 -11.49
C ILE A 42 -8.27 -0.65 -11.30
N ILE A 43 -8.48 -1.49 -10.28
CA ILE A 43 -7.57 -2.59 -9.98
C ILE A 43 -7.59 -3.63 -11.09
N TYR A 44 -8.76 -4.02 -11.56
CA TYR A 44 -8.87 -5.02 -12.62
C TYR A 44 -8.30 -4.50 -13.94
N GLY A 45 -8.53 -3.22 -14.24
CA GLY A 45 -7.91 -2.58 -15.39
C GLY A 45 -6.40 -2.51 -15.28
N ALA A 46 -5.88 -2.22 -14.08
CA ALA A 46 -4.43 -2.23 -13.84
C ALA A 46 -3.84 -3.63 -14.05
N PHE A 47 -4.52 -4.66 -13.57
CA PHE A 47 -4.07 -6.04 -13.74
C PHE A 47 -4.06 -6.47 -15.20
N ASP A 48 -5.08 -6.05 -15.96
CA ASP A 48 -5.12 -6.30 -17.42
C ASP A 48 -3.96 -5.62 -18.13
N HIS A 49 -3.63 -4.39 -17.76
CA HIS A 49 -2.48 -3.67 -18.30
C HIS A 49 -1.17 -4.37 -17.98
N ILE A 50 -1.01 -4.87 -16.76
CA ILE A 50 0.20 -5.59 -16.34
C ILE A 50 0.37 -6.84 -17.19
N GLN A 51 -0.68 -7.61 -17.37
CA GLN A 51 -0.64 -8.84 -18.16
C GLN A 51 -0.34 -8.55 -19.63
N THR A 52 -0.99 -7.57 -20.21
CA THR A 52 -0.81 -7.20 -21.61
C THR A 52 0.58 -6.63 -21.88
N LYS A 53 1.07 -5.77 -21.01
CA LYS A 53 2.33 -5.05 -21.21
C LYS A 53 3.56 -5.90 -20.88
N SER A 54 3.51 -6.67 -19.79
CA SER A 54 4.67 -7.41 -19.29
C SER A 54 4.59 -8.92 -19.52
N GLY A 55 3.40 -9.45 -19.76
CA GLY A 55 3.16 -10.88 -19.86
C GLY A 55 3.25 -11.63 -18.54
N LYS A 56 3.44 -10.94 -17.43
CA LYS A 56 3.54 -11.53 -16.09
C LYS A 56 2.17 -11.69 -15.47
N ASP A 57 2.06 -12.64 -14.53
CA ASP A 57 0.85 -12.82 -13.73
C ASP A 57 0.62 -11.58 -12.87
N PRO A 58 -0.53 -10.89 -13.03
CA PRO A 58 -0.81 -9.67 -12.25
C PRO A 58 -0.80 -9.89 -10.74
N LEU A 59 -1.29 -11.04 -10.26
CA LEU A 59 -1.29 -11.34 -8.82
C LEU A 59 0.11 -11.49 -8.25
N GLU A 60 1.03 -12.09 -9.01
CA GLU A 60 2.43 -12.21 -8.59
C GLU A 60 3.11 -10.85 -8.54
N VAL A 61 2.87 -10.00 -9.56
CA VAL A 61 3.39 -8.63 -9.59
C VAL A 61 2.85 -7.84 -8.40
N PHE A 62 1.55 -7.94 -8.14
CA PHE A 62 0.91 -7.27 -7.02
C PHE A 62 1.51 -7.72 -5.69
N ALA A 63 1.64 -9.02 -5.47
CA ALA A 63 2.20 -9.56 -4.22
C ALA A 63 3.65 -9.11 -4.03
N THR A 64 4.46 -9.14 -5.08
CA THR A 64 5.86 -8.70 -5.04
C THR A 64 5.94 -7.21 -4.73
N ALA A 65 5.12 -6.39 -5.38
CA ALA A 65 5.09 -4.94 -5.15
C ALA A 65 4.72 -4.62 -3.70
N ILE A 66 3.70 -5.28 -3.16
CA ILE A 66 3.27 -5.11 -1.77
C ILE A 66 4.41 -5.47 -0.81
N ASN A 67 5.03 -6.63 -1.02
CA ASN A 67 6.13 -7.09 -0.15
C ASN A 67 7.32 -6.13 -0.20
N ASN A 68 7.66 -5.63 -1.38
CA ASN A 68 8.77 -4.69 -1.53
C ASN A 68 8.48 -3.35 -0.87
N ALA A 69 7.23 -2.90 -0.89
CA ALA A 69 6.86 -1.61 -0.32
C ALA A 69 6.65 -1.63 1.19
N LYS A 70 6.56 -2.81 1.82
CA LYS A 70 6.35 -2.92 3.27
C LYS A 70 7.53 -2.36 4.05
N PRO A 71 7.31 -1.39 4.95
CA PRO A 71 8.38 -0.91 5.82
C PRO A 71 8.58 -1.85 7.00
N LEU A 72 9.82 -2.02 7.43
CA LEU A 72 10.14 -2.79 8.63
C LEU A 72 10.09 -1.94 9.89
N VAL A 73 10.45 -0.67 9.75
CA VAL A 73 10.51 0.29 10.86
C VAL A 73 9.93 1.62 10.42
N GLU A 74 9.42 2.37 11.38
CA GLU A 74 8.98 3.74 11.19
C GLU A 74 9.41 4.59 12.37
N VAL A 75 9.22 5.90 12.29
CA VAL A 75 9.52 6.79 13.41
C VAL A 75 8.23 7.28 14.04
N LYS A 76 8.22 7.35 15.37
CA LYS A 76 7.15 7.95 16.15
C LYS A 76 7.69 9.10 16.96
N SER A 77 6.94 10.19 17.00
CA SER A 77 7.29 11.32 17.86
C SER A 77 7.06 10.96 19.32
N ARG A 78 8.06 11.24 20.15
CA ARG A 78 7.98 11.04 21.58
C ARG A 78 8.45 12.32 22.28
N ARG A 79 7.65 12.76 23.25
CA ARG A 79 8.00 13.95 24.02
C ARG A 79 8.73 13.54 25.28
N VAL A 80 9.99 13.99 25.42
CA VAL A 80 10.83 13.74 26.58
C VAL A 80 11.45 15.06 27.00
N GLY A 81 11.23 15.47 28.27
CA GLY A 81 11.84 16.68 28.83
C GLY A 81 11.48 17.97 28.08
N GLY A 82 10.27 18.07 27.53
CA GLY A 82 9.82 19.23 26.77
C GLY A 82 10.26 19.30 25.32
N ALA A 83 11.08 18.36 24.84
CA ALA A 83 11.53 18.26 23.45
C ALA A 83 10.85 17.08 22.77
N ASN A 84 10.58 17.22 21.47
CA ASN A 84 10.01 16.15 20.64
C ASN A 84 11.14 15.36 19.96
N TYR A 85 11.19 14.07 20.22
CA TYR A 85 12.13 13.16 19.59
C TYR A 85 11.39 12.18 18.70
N GLN A 86 11.99 11.85 17.57
CA GLN A 86 11.50 10.80 16.69
C GLN A 86 12.23 9.50 17.05
N VAL A 87 11.45 8.50 17.45
CA VAL A 87 11.98 7.21 17.91
C VAL A 87 11.67 6.14 16.89
N PRO A 88 12.68 5.37 16.42
CA PRO A 88 12.41 4.24 15.52
C PRO A 88 11.63 3.14 16.27
N VAL A 89 10.60 2.62 15.63
CA VAL A 89 9.79 1.52 16.15
C VAL A 89 9.54 0.49 15.07
N GLU A 90 9.49 -0.77 15.47
CA GLU A 90 9.13 -1.86 14.56
C GLU A 90 7.67 -1.75 14.15
N VAL A 91 7.40 -1.99 12.87
CA VAL A 91 6.04 -1.91 12.32
C VAL A 91 5.39 -3.30 12.40
N ARG A 92 4.17 -3.36 12.94
CA ARG A 92 3.39 -4.61 12.99
C ARG A 92 3.02 -5.07 11.58
N PRO A 93 2.87 -6.39 11.33
CA PRO A 93 2.53 -6.90 9.99
C PRO A 93 1.27 -6.28 9.37
N VAL A 94 0.22 -6.08 10.16
CA VAL A 94 -1.03 -5.46 9.67
C VAL A 94 -0.77 -4.03 9.20
N ARG A 95 0.02 -3.28 9.94
CA ARG A 95 0.37 -1.91 9.57
C ARG A 95 1.34 -1.85 8.39
N ARG A 96 2.26 -2.81 8.30
CA ARG A 96 3.15 -2.93 7.11
C ARG A 96 2.33 -3.03 5.83
N LEU A 97 1.34 -3.91 5.85
CA LEU A 97 0.44 -4.09 4.71
C LEU A 97 -0.33 -2.80 4.39
N ALA A 98 -0.93 -2.17 5.41
CA ALA A 98 -1.70 -0.94 5.22
C ALA A 98 -0.83 0.20 4.66
N LEU A 99 0.38 0.36 5.18
CA LEU A 99 1.31 1.40 4.70
C LEU A 99 1.77 1.13 3.27
N SER A 100 2.08 -0.13 2.93
CA SER A 100 2.48 -0.49 1.57
C SER A 100 1.39 -0.13 0.56
N MET A 101 0.14 -0.47 0.86
CA MET A 101 -1.00 -0.18 0.00
C MET A 101 -1.23 1.33 -0.13
N ARG A 102 -1.13 2.07 0.97
CA ARG A 102 -1.31 3.53 0.96
C ARG A 102 -0.25 4.21 0.12
N TRP A 103 1.00 3.81 0.26
CA TRP A 103 2.11 4.40 -0.49
C TRP A 103 2.04 4.07 -1.97
N LEU A 104 1.61 2.85 -2.32
CA LEU A 104 1.38 2.49 -3.72
C LEU A 104 0.28 3.34 -4.34
N ARG A 105 -0.83 3.54 -3.61
CA ARG A 105 -1.92 4.42 -4.06
C ARG A 105 -1.43 5.85 -4.27
N GLU A 106 -0.76 6.41 -3.28
CA GLU A 106 -0.27 7.80 -3.35
C GLU A 106 0.74 7.98 -4.49
N ALA A 107 1.66 7.04 -4.65
CA ALA A 107 2.64 7.08 -5.74
C ALA A 107 1.96 6.96 -7.10
N ALA A 108 0.97 6.10 -7.24
CA ALA A 108 0.21 5.97 -8.48
C ALA A 108 -0.52 7.26 -8.82
N ASN A 109 -1.13 7.93 -7.83
CA ASN A 109 -1.83 9.20 -8.04
C ASN A 109 -0.92 10.30 -8.59
N LYS A 110 0.35 10.25 -8.28
CA LYS A 110 1.33 11.27 -8.72
C LYS A 110 1.94 10.98 -10.09
N ARG A 111 1.63 9.85 -10.69
CA ARG A 111 2.19 9.47 -11.99
C ARG A 111 1.50 10.26 -13.12
N SER A 112 2.15 10.27 -14.27
CA SER A 112 1.74 11.07 -15.42
C SER A 112 0.90 10.33 -16.47
N GLU A 113 0.67 9.03 -16.31
CA GLU A 113 -0.16 8.29 -17.26
C GLU A 113 -1.59 8.84 -17.29
N LYS A 114 -2.30 8.61 -18.39
CA LYS A 114 -3.60 9.24 -18.65
C LYS A 114 -4.71 8.78 -17.71
N SER A 115 -4.73 7.51 -17.32
CA SER A 115 -5.80 6.95 -16.50
C SER A 115 -5.24 6.32 -15.23
N MET A 116 -6.09 6.21 -14.19
CA MET A 116 -5.67 5.59 -12.93
C MET A 116 -5.29 4.11 -13.09
N PRO A 117 -6.01 3.28 -13.88
CA PRO A 117 -5.55 1.91 -14.11
C PRO A 117 -4.12 1.83 -14.70
N GLN A 118 -3.80 2.70 -15.64
CA GLN A 118 -2.45 2.77 -16.22
C GLN A 118 -1.42 3.22 -15.20
N ARG A 119 -1.75 4.22 -14.39
CA ARG A 119 -0.87 4.72 -13.32
C ARG A 119 -0.58 3.63 -12.29
N LEU A 120 -1.62 2.94 -11.86
CA LEU A 120 -1.49 1.87 -10.89
C LEU A 120 -0.67 0.71 -11.45
N ALA A 121 -0.92 0.31 -12.69
CA ALA A 121 -0.16 -0.74 -13.36
C ALA A 121 1.33 -0.39 -13.42
N GLY A 122 1.64 0.85 -13.82
CA GLY A 122 3.02 1.32 -13.89
C GLY A 122 3.71 1.31 -12.53
N GLU A 123 3.02 1.77 -11.49
CA GLU A 123 3.59 1.77 -10.14
C GLU A 123 3.80 0.37 -9.60
N LEU A 124 2.84 -0.54 -9.81
CA LEU A 124 2.98 -1.92 -9.37
C LEU A 124 4.14 -2.63 -10.06
N LEU A 125 4.30 -2.42 -11.37
CA LEU A 125 5.41 -3.00 -12.12
C LEU A 125 6.76 -2.48 -11.62
N GLU A 126 6.89 -1.18 -11.41
CA GLU A 126 8.12 -0.59 -10.89
C GLU A 126 8.42 -1.05 -9.46
N ALA A 127 7.40 -1.09 -8.60
CA ALA A 127 7.58 -1.55 -7.22
C ALA A 127 7.99 -3.01 -7.17
N ALA A 128 7.47 -3.85 -8.06
CA ALA A 128 7.89 -5.25 -8.15
C ALA A 128 9.37 -5.38 -8.54
N GLU A 129 9.91 -4.40 -9.27
CA GLU A 129 11.33 -4.33 -9.64
C GLU A 129 12.18 -3.62 -8.59
N GLY A 130 11.59 -3.17 -7.48
CA GLY A 130 12.30 -2.50 -6.40
C GLY A 130 12.53 -1.01 -6.63
N ARG A 131 11.73 -0.36 -7.47
CA ARG A 131 11.85 1.08 -7.76
C ARG A 131 10.47 1.74 -7.80
N GLY A 132 10.43 3.04 -8.03
CA GLY A 132 9.19 3.81 -8.07
C GLY A 132 8.93 4.61 -6.80
N GLY A 133 7.84 5.39 -6.80
CA GLY A 133 7.52 6.32 -5.71
C GLY A 133 7.26 5.65 -4.36
N ALA A 134 6.58 4.51 -4.36
CA ALA A 134 6.32 3.76 -3.12
C ALA A 134 7.62 3.25 -2.49
N MET A 135 8.54 2.77 -3.31
CA MET A 135 9.85 2.31 -2.84
C MET A 135 10.69 3.47 -2.30
N LYS A 136 10.62 4.63 -2.95
CA LYS A 136 11.28 5.85 -2.45
C LYS A 136 10.75 6.24 -1.09
N LYS A 137 9.45 6.13 -0.88
CA LYS A 137 8.81 6.43 0.41
C LYS A 137 9.27 5.46 1.50
N ARG A 138 9.31 4.17 1.18
CA ARG A 138 9.83 3.16 2.12
C ARG A 138 11.27 3.47 2.51
N ASP A 139 12.11 3.75 1.53
CA ASP A 139 13.54 4.03 1.76
C ASP A 139 13.73 5.31 2.57
N GLU A 140 12.91 6.33 2.33
CA GLU A 140 12.91 7.57 3.10
C GLU A 140 12.57 7.30 4.57
N VAL A 141 11.52 6.52 4.83
CA VAL A 141 11.12 6.16 6.18
C VAL A 141 12.22 5.35 6.88
N HIS A 142 12.84 4.40 6.19
CA HIS A 142 13.94 3.62 6.73
C HIS A 142 15.16 4.49 7.05
N ARG A 143 15.48 5.46 6.20
CA ARG A 143 16.58 6.41 6.46
C ARG A 143 16.29 7.28 7.67
N MET A 144 15.05 7.76 7.81
CA MET A 144 14.65 8.53 8.99
C MET A 144 14.79 7.72 10.26
N ALA A 145 14.40 6.45 10.23
CA ALA A 145 14.55 5.55 11.37
C ALA A 145 16.03 5.31 11.70
N ASP A 146 16.86 5.10 10.70
CA ASP A 146 18.31 4.89 10.90
C ASP A 146 18.99 6.14 11.47
N ALA A 147 18.59 7.33 11.01
CA ALA A 147 19.13 8.59 11.49
C ALA A 147 18.78 8.87 12.96
N ASN A 148 17.69 8.27 13.46
CA ASN A 148 17.20 8.52 14.83
C ASN A 148 17.46 7.36 15.80
N LYS A 149 18.34 6.46 15.45
CA LYS A 149 18.76 5.38 16.37
C LYS A 149 19.50 5.91 17.58
#